data_1ea9e284b6ab1800006cb41e6b758687
#
_entry.id   1ea9e284b6ab1800006cb41e6b758687
#
_cell.length_a   1.000
_cell.length_b   1.000
_cell.length_c   1.000
_cell.angle_alpha   90.00
_cell.angle_beta   90.00
_cell.angle_gamma   90.00
#
_symmetry.space_group_name_H-M   'P 1'
#
loop_
_entity.id
_entity.type
_entity.pdbx_description
1 polymer ?
#
loop_
_entity_poly.entity_id
_entity_poly.type
_entity_poly.pdbx_seq_one_letter_code
_entity_poly.pdbx_strand_id
1 'polypeptide(L)'
;DIRQYTTIWMDTLRDGASQLVNTNRLIRFYNGATGLKTGSTDSALYCLSGTAERDGMELISVILKAPTSAQRFEDAQALLNMGFSTYTLIHAVPETPLAPVPVSLGTQATVQPVVGEGGTLVLEKALAAGLTQTITLAESVEAPVAAGDQLGTLQLFSGETPVAELPLLAGEDVPRITYREMFSRVLRTAFLCAGAPSQQ
;
A
#
# COMPACT_ATOMS: atom_id res chain seq x y z
N ASP A 1 -13.10 11.10 -11.19
CA ASP A 1 -11.82 10.63 -11.71
C ASP A 1 -11.80 10.80 -13.24
N ILE A 2 -10.76 11.45 -13.76
CA ILE A 2 -10.63 11.72 -15.19
C ILE A 2 -10.45 10.43 -16.01
N ARG A 3 -9.97 9.36 -15.41
CA ARG A 3 -9.69 8.07 -16.08
C ARG A 3 -10.94 7.45 -16.71
N GLN A 4 -12.11 7.65 -16.13
CA GLN A 4 -13.38 7.18 -16.69
C GLN A 4 -13.64 7.75 -18.10
N TYR A 5 -13.04 8.89 -18.45
CA TYR A 5 -13.16 9.52 -19.77
C TYR A 5 -11.94 9.21 -20.67
N THR A 6 -10.74 9.15 -20.10
CA THR A 6 -9.51 8.95 -20.89
C THR A 6 -9.37 7.55 -21.45
N THR A 7 -10.07 6.56 -20.88
CA THR A 7 -10.12 5.18 -21.37
C THR A 7 -11.12 4.94 -22.51
N ILE A 8 -11.99 5.92 -22.80
CA ILE A 8 -12.93 5.80 -23.92
C ILE A 8 -12.16 5.91 -25.24
N TRP A 9 -12.23 4.86 -26.08
CA TRP A 9 -11.60 4.87 -27.40
C TRP A 9 -12.42 5.61 -28.46
N MET A 10 -13.74 5.36 -28.50
CA MET A 10 -14.64 5.99 -29.46
C MET A 10 -15.94 6.35 -28.77
N ASP A 11 -16.50 7.50 -29.18
CA ASP A 11 -17.79 7.99 -28.73
C ASP A 11 -18.52 8.71 -29.87
N THR A 12 -19.80 8.95 -29.70
CA THR A 12 -20.62 9.67 -30.68
C THR A 12 -21.32 10.86 -30.09
N LEU A 13 -21.46 11.91 -30.87
CA LEU A 13 -22.21 13.11 -30.51
C LEU A 13 -23.39 13.31 -31.48
N ARG A 14 -24.39 14.06 -31.05
CA ARG A 14 -25.55 14.48 -31.85
C ARG A 14 -26.26 13.27 -32.47
N ASP A 15 -26.69 12.33 -31.63
CA ASP A 15 -27.42 11.11 -32.05
C ASP A 15 -26.68 10.30 -33.13
N GLY A 16 -25.33 10.26 -33.05
CA GLY A 16 -24.51 9.49 -33.99
C GLY A 16 -24.02 10.28 -35.22
N ALA A 17 -24.40 11.56 -35.33
CA ALA A 17 -23.99 12.38 -36.49
C ALA A 17 -22.50 12.74 -36.51
N SER A 18 -21.82 12.67 -35.37
CA SER A 18 -20.39 12.94 -35.25
C SER A 18 -19.71 11.84 -34.43
N GLN A 19 -18.69 11.18 -35.00
CA GLN A 19 -17.87 10.20 -34.32
C GLN A 19 -16.60 10.82 -33.77
N LEU A 20 -16.34 10.59 -32.50
CA LEU A 20 -15.12 11.00 -31.82
C LEU A 20 -14.20 9.78 -31.65
N VAL A 21 -12.92 9.96 -31.91
CA VAL A 21 -11.90 8.92 -31.72
C VAL A 21 -10.80 9.48 -30.84
N ASN A 22 -10.40 8.73 -29.81
CA ASN A 22 -9.33 9.14 -28.92
C ASN A 22 -8.00 9.24 -29.69
N THR A 23 -7.33 10.35 -29.56
CA THR A 23 -6.01 10.56 -30.18
C THR A 23 -4.90 9.79 -29.51
N ASN A 24 -5.12 9.30 -28.28
CA ASN A 24 -4.18 8.46 -27.56
C ASN A 24 -4.34 6.99 -27.98
N ARG A 25 -3.50 6.56 -28.90
CA ARG A 25 -3.51 5.17 -29.43
C ARG A 25 -3.18 4.10 -28.38
N LEU A 26 -2.55 4.45 -27.24
CA LEU A 26 -2.27 3.48 -26.18
C LEU A 26 -3.58 2.85 -25.69
N ILE A 27 -4.66 3.62 -25.59
CA ILE A 27 -5.96 3.12 -25.09
C ILE A 27 -6.47 1.91 -25.88
N ARG A 28 -6.20 1.84 -27.16
CA ARG A 28 -6.64 0.71 -27.99
C ARG A 28 -5.59 -0.39 -28.13
N PHE A 29 -4.31 -0.02 -28.17
CA PHE A 29 -3.26 -0.93 -28.62
C PHE A 29 -2.25 -1.32 -27.55
N TYR A 30 -2.38 -0.78 -26.34
CA TYR A 30 -1.50 -1.12 -25.23
C TYR A 30 -2.29 -1.65 -24.04
N ASN A 31 -1.98 -2.87 -23.61
CA ASN A 31 -2.69 -3.53 -22.53
C ASN A 31 -2.51 -2.78 -21.20
N GLY A 32 -3.63 -2.51 -20.52
CA GLY A 32 -3.67 -1.78 -19.26
C GLY A 32 -3.60 -0.27 -19.40
N ALA A 33 -3.64 0.31 -20.61
CA ALA A 33 -3.60 1.77 -20.77
C ALA A 33 -4.82 2.45 -20.13
N THR A 34 -4.55 3.47 -19.28
CA THR A 34 -5.56 4.23 -18.54
C THR A 34 -5.67 5.69 -19.01
N GLY A 35 -4.71 6.18 -19.80
CA GLY A 35 -4.72 7.56 -20.31
C GLY A 35 -3.37 7.97 -20.89
N LEU A 36 -3.02 9.25 -20.89
CA LEU A 36 -3.80 10.37 -20.38
C LEU A 36 -4.02 11.40 -21.49
N LYS A 37 -2.96 12.07 -22.00
CA LYS A 37 -3.06 13.19 -22.92
C LYS A 37 -1.98 13.24 -23.98
N THR A 38 -2.40 13.48 -25.23
CA THR A 38 -1.51 13.80 -26.36
C THR A 38 -1.46 15.30 -26.58
N GLY A 39 -0.34 15.79 -27.12
CA GLY A 39 -0.19 17.17 -27.55
C GLY A 39 0.78 17.28 -28.73
N SER A 40 0.63 18.29 -29.56
CA SER A 40 1.60 18.63 -30.60
C SER A 40 1.52 20.11 -30.96
N THR A 41 2.69 20.72 -31.20
CA THR A 41 2.86 22.05 -31.80
C THR A 41 4.07 22.02 -32.73
N ASP A 42 4.24 23.01 -33.53
CA ASP A 42 5.38 23.08 -34.47
C ASP A 42 6.73 23.10 -33.75
N SER A 43 6.81 23.71 -32.56
CA SER A 43 8.03 23.78 -31.75
C SER A 43 8.21 22.59 -30.79
N ALA A 44 7.13 22.10 -30.20
CA ALA A 44 7.16 20.99 -29.26
C ALA A 44 7.08 19.63 -29.94
N LEU A 45 6.83 19.57 -31.24
CA LEU A 45 6.61 18.33 -31.99
C LEU A 45 5.53 17.44 -31.32
N TYR A 46 5.77 16.17 -31.20
CA TYR A 46 4.77 15.23 -30.64
C TYR A 46 5.07 14.89 -29.20
N CYS A 47 4.13 15.18 -28.32
CA CYS A 47 4.22 14.91 -26.88
C CYS A 47 3.11 13.95 -26.43
N LEU A 48 3.39 13.19 -25.38
CA LEU A 48 2.44 12.25 -24.77
C LEU A 48 2.72 12.13 -23.27
N SER A 49 1.67 12.21 -22.47
CA SER A 49 1.62 11.62 -21.14
C SER A 49 0.79 10.34 -21.27
N GLY A 50 1.46 9.21 -21.21
CA GLY A 50 0.84 7.89 -21.30
C GLY A 50 0.80 7.23 -19.93
N THR A 51 -0.35 6.67 -19.55
CA THR A 51 -0.52 5.95 -18.28
C THR A 51 -1.03 4.54 -18.54
N ALA A 52 -0.57 3.61 -17.73
CA ALA A 52 -1.05 2.23 -17.76
C ALA A 52 -0.98 1.60 -16.38
N GLU A 53 -1.93 0.70 -16.10
CA GLU A 53 -2.03 -0.04 -14.85
C GLU A 53 -2.01 -1.54 -15.12
N ARG A 54 -1.19 -2.29 -14.37
CA ARG A 54 -1.16 -3.76 -14.38
C ARG A 54 -0.90 -4.25 -12.96
N ASP A 55 -1.64 -5.26 -12.54
CA ASP A 55 -1.50 -5.90 -11.23
C ASP A 55 -1.49 -4.88 -10.06
N GLY A 56 -2.32 -3.83 -10.16
CA GLY A 56 -2.43 -2.75 -9.20
C GLY A 56 -1.32 -1.70 -9.26
N MET A 57 -0.28 -1.89 -10.08
CA MET A 57 0.80 -0.92 -10.27
C MET A 57 0.48 -0.01 -11.46
N GLU A 58 0.39 1.30 -11.20
CA GLU A 58 0.22 2.30 -12.24
C GLU A 58 1.57 2.95 -12.59
N LEU A 59 1.86 3.05 -13.88
CA LEU A 59 3.05 3.70 -14.42
C LEU A 59 2.66 4.87 -15.35
N ILE A 60 3.48 5.90 -15.32
CA ILE A 60 3.32 7.09 -16.15
C ILE A 60 4.57 7.25 -17.02
N SER A 61 4.39 7.25 -18.34
CA SER A 61 5.44 7.61 -19.29
C SER A 61 5.22 9.02 -19.83
N VAL A 62 6.26 9.82 -19.86
CA VAL A 62 6.21 11.19 -20.40
C VAL A 62 7.17 11.28 -21.58
N ILE A 63 6.61 11.52 -22.76
CA ILE A 63 7.36 11.71 -24.00
C ILE A 63 7.26 13.17 -24.42
N LEU A 64 8.40 13.79 -24.65
CA LEU A 64 8.48 15.16 -25.12
C LEU A 64 9.26 15.21 -26.42
N LYS A 65 8.76 16.01 -27.36
CA LYS A 65 9.45 16.35 -28.62
C LYS A 65 9.83 15.13 -29.47
N ALA A 66 8.97 14.11 -29.52
CA ALA A 66 9.16 13.01 -30.45
C ALA A 66 9.05 13.52 -31.90
N PRO A 67 9.89 13.02 -32.82
CA PRO A 67 9.93 13.51 -34.20
C PRO A 67 8.65 13.21 -35.00
N THR A 68 7.96 12.14 -34.65
CA THR A 68 6.72 11.71 -35.31
C THR A 68 5.65 11.29 -34.31
N SER A 69 4.39 11.30 -34.76
CA SER A 69 3.27 10.78 -33.96
C SER A 69 3.40 9.28 -33.66
N ALA A 70 4.02 8.49 -34.54
CA ALA A 70 4.25 7.07 -34.31
C ALA A 70 5.30 6.87 -33.21
N GLN A 71 6.43 7.57 -33.32
CA GLN A 71 7.56 7.45 -32.40
C GLN A 71 7.16 7.72 -30.95
N ARG A 72 6.33 8.75 -30.69
CA ARG A 72 5.89 9.03 -29.30
C ARG A 72 5.17 7.85 -28.63
N PHE A 73 4.41 7.05 -29.42
CA PHE A 73 3.72 5.87 -28.89
C PHE A 73 4.67 4.69 -28.72
N GLU A 74 5.61 4.51 -29.63
CA GLU A 74 6.65 3.47 -29.52
C GLU A 74 7.53 3.72 -28.30
N ASP A 75 8.00 4.95 -28.11
CA ASP A 75 8.80 5.33 -26.95
C ASP A 75 8.03 5.17 -25.63
N ALA A 76 6.76 5.56 -25.62
CA ALA A 76 5.91 5.40 -24.44
C ALA A 76 5.69 3.94 -24.09
N GLN A 77 5.44 3.08 -25.08
CA GLN A 77 5.30 1.63 -24.88
C GLN A 77 6.60 1.01 -24.39
N ALA A 78 7.74 1.42 -24.95
CA ALA A 78 9.05 0.93 -24.53
C ALA A 78 9.33 1.27 -23.07
N LEU A 79 9.07 2.52 -22.64
CA LEU A 79 9.22 2.92 -21.23
C LEU A 79 8.27 2.18 -20.29
N LEU A 80 6.99 2.06 -20.65
CA LEU A 80 6.02 1.32 -19.84
C LEU A 80 6.38 -0.16 -19.74
N ASN A 81 6.81 -0.79 -20.85
CA ASN A 81 7.26 -2.17 -20.85
C ASN A 81 8.51 -2.35 -19.97
N MET A 82 9.47 -1.44 -20.05
CA MET A 82 10.65 -1.45 -19.18
C MET A 82 10.21 -1.35 -17.70
N GLY A 83 9.33 -0.41 -17.37
CA GLY A 83 8.82 -0.25 -16.00
C GLY A 83 8.13 -1.52 -15.49
N PHE A 84 7.17 -2.08 -16.23
CA PHE A 84 6.47 -3.30 -15.83
C PHE A 84 7.35 -4.56 -15.85
N SER A 85 8.43 -4.59 -16.62
CA SER A 85 9.38 -5.72 -16.58
C SER A 85 10.33 -5.62 -15.40
N THR A 86 10.70 -4.42 -14.99
CA THR A 86 11.70 -4.17 -13.95
C THR A 86 11.08 -4.15 -12.56
N TYR A 87 9.91 -3.51 -12.40
CA TYR A 87 9.30 -3.25 -11.10
C TYR A 87 8.08 -4.14 -10.84
N THR A 88 7.77 -4.31 -9.57
CA THR A 88 6.56 -4.98 -9.08
C THR A 88 6.04 -4.29 -7.82
N LEU A 89 4.73 -4.42 -7.59
CA LEU A 89 4.08 -3.98 -6.37
C LEU A 89 4.16 -5.11 -5.33
N ILE A 90 4.61 -4.77 -4.13
CA ILE A 90 4.67 -5.67 -2.98
C ILE A 90 3.74 -5.13 -1.90
N HIS A 91 2.92 -6.02 -1.36
CA HIS A 91 2.17 -5.74 -0.15
C HIS A 91 2.94 -6.34 1.02
N ALA A 92 3.48 -5.48 1.88
CA ALA A 92 4.21 -5.87 3.08
C ALA A 92 3.21 -6.37 4.14
N VAL A 93 2.76 -7.60 3.99
CA VAL A 93 1.92 -8.30 4.97
C VAL A 93 2.85 -9.20 5.79
N PRO A 94 2.77 -9.16 7.14
CA PRO A 94 3.52 -10.11 7.96
C PRO A 94 3.21 -11.56 7.58
N GLU A 95 4.24 -12.39 7.38
CA GLU A 95 4.08 -13.81 7.04
C GLU A 95 3.45 -14.61 8.18
N THR A 96 3.65 -14.14 9.41
CA THR A 96 3.06 -14.72 10.61
C THR A 96 2.15 -13.72 11.30
N PRO A 97 1.05 -14.18 11.94
CA PRO A 97 0.23 -13.30 12.75
C PRO A 97 1.07 -12.55 13.79
N LEU A 98 0.90 -11.23 13.88
CA LEU A 98 1.59 -10.42 14.86
C LEU A 98 1.12 -10.81 16.27
N ALA A 99 2.06 -11.08 17.18
CA ALA A 99 1.74 -11.30 18.57
C ALA A 99 1.15 -10.03 19.20
N PRO A 100 0.07 -10.15 20.00
CA PRO A 100 -0.44 -9.02 20.75
C PRO A 100 0.60 -8.51 21.75
N VAL A 101 0.77 -7.19 21.84
CA VAL A 101 1.69 -6.54 22.77
C VAL A 101 1.02 -6.35 24.13
N PRO A 102 1.63 -6.83 25.23
CA PRO A 102 1.13 -6.62 26.59
C PRO A 102 0.99 -5.13 26.93
N VAL A 103 -0.13 -4.75 27.57
CA VAL A 103 -0.39 -3.39 28.05
C VAL A 103 -0.45 -3.37 29.58
N SER A 104 0.49 -2.67 30.19
CA SER A 104 0.50 -2.41 31.63
C SER A 104 -0.50 -1.33 31.98
N LEU A 105 -1.20 -1.47 33.09
CA LEU A 105 -2.17 -0.49 33.61
C LEU A 105 -3.29 -0.13 32.65
N GLY A 106 -3.57 -0.99 31.66
CA GLY A 106 -4.65 -0.81 30.67
C GLY A 106 -5.97 -1.43 31.09
N THR A 107 -7.05 -0.94 30.48
CA THR A 107 -8.37 -1.58 30.56
C THR A 107 -8.37 -2.95 29.87
N GLN A 108 -7.54 -3.11 28.83
CA GLN A 108 -7.24 -4.37 28.17
C GLN A 108 -5.83 -4.84 28.55
N ALA A 109 -5.60 -6.15 28.54
CA ALA A 109 -4.32 -6.74 28.88
C ALA A 109 -3.30 -6.67 27.74
N THR A 110 -3.78 -6.55 26.51
CA THR A 110 -2.97 -6.55 25.29
C THR A 110 -3.56 -5.58 24.26
N VAL A 111 -2.75 -5.16 23.31
CA VAL A 111 -3.15 -4.41 22.11
C VAL A 111 -2.64 -5.16 20.87
N GLN A 112 -3.47 -5.23 19.82
CA GLN A 112 -3.11 -5.89 18.58
C GLN A 112 -2.33 -4.92 17.68
N PRO A 113 -1.08 -5.26 17.28
CA PRO A 113 -0.35 -4.50 16.29
C PRO A 113 -0.97 -4.65 14.89
N VAL A 114 -0.94 -3.57 14.12
CA VAL A 114 -1.31 -3.53 12.70
C VAL A 114 -0.18 -2.85 11.91
N VAL A 115 -0.02 -3.21 10.64
CA VAL A 115 0.94 -2.52 9.76
C VAL A 115 0.42 -1.11 9.48
N GLY A 116 1.27 -0.10 9.69
CA GLY A 116 0.94 1.29 9.41
C GLY A 116 0.78 1.60 7.92
N GLU A 117 0.49 2.85 7.61
CA GLU A 117 0.45 3.31 6.23
C GLU A 117 1.80 3.08 5.52
N GLY A 118 1.76 2.79 4.21
CA GLY A 118 2.96 2.50 3.43
C GLY A 118 3.25 1.00 3.25
N GLY A 119 2.33 0.12 3.68
CA GLY A 119 2.47 -1.33 3.48
C GLY A 119 2.47 -1.79 2.02
N THR A 120 2.30 -0.87 1.06
CA THR A 120 2.41 -1.15 -0.37
C THR A 120 3.66 -0.45 -0.92
N LEU A 121 4.58 -1.25 -1.47
CA LEU A 121 5.89 -0.80 -1.93
C LEU A 121 6.08 -1.16 -3.40
N VAL A 122 6.75 -0.29 -4.16
CA VAL A 122 7.21 -0.60 -5.52
C VAL A 122 8.70 -0.95 -5.43
N LEU A 123 9.05 -2.17 -5.81
CA LEU A 123 10.44 -2.67 -5.78
C LEU A 123 10.85 -3.23 -7.13
N GLU A 124 12.14 -3.27 -7.38
CA GLU A 124 12.66 -4.06 -8.49
C GLU A 124 12.38 -5.55 -8.26
N LYS A 125 11.93 -6.25 -9.29
CA LYS A 125 11.61 -7.69 -9.21
C LYS A 125 12.78 -8.53 -8.71
N ALA A 126 14.00 -8.12 -9.05
CA ALA A 126 15.22 -8.79 -8.57
C ALA A 126 15.36 -8.72 -7.04
N LEU A 127 15.00 -7.59 -6.43
CA LEU A 127 14.99 -7.41 -4.99
C LEU A 127 13.79 -8.10 -4.34
N ALA A 128 12.65 -8.09 -5.01
CA ALA A 128 11.42 -8.69 -4.51
C ALA A 128 11.47 -10.22 -4.42
N ALA A 129 12.25 -10.89 -5.27
CA ALA A 129 12.34 -12.36 -5.35
C ALA A 129 12.97 -13.03 -4.11
N GLY A 130 13.72 -12.29 -3.30
CA GLY A 130 14.43 -12.82 -2.12
C GLY A 130 14.13 -12.04 -0.84
N LEU A 131 12.92 -11.50 -0.70
CA LEU A 131 12.55 -10.74 0.49
C LEU A 131 12.46 -11.65 1.71
N THR A 132 13.03 -11.17 2.81
CA THR A 132 12.87 -11.72 4.15
C THR A 132 12.32 -10.65 5.07
N GLN A 133 11.62 -11.07 6.13
CA GLN A 133 10.98 -10.17 7.07
C GLN A 133 11.58 -10.33 8.46
N THR A 134 11.84 -9.21 9.14
CA THR A 134 12.18 -9.17 10.56
C THR A 134 11.17 -8.29 11.28
N ILE A 135 10.51 -8.87 12.29
CA ILE A 135 9.52 -8.19 13.11
C ILE A 135 10.12 -7.94 14.49
N THR A 136 10.13 -6.67 14.90
CA THR A 136 10.54 -6.27 16.25
C THR A 136 9.34 -5.60 16.92
N LEU A 137 8.86 -6.17 18.02
CA LEU A 137 7.78 -5.61 18.84
C LEU A 137 8.31 -5.20 20.21
N ALA A 138 7.68 -4.22 20.81
CA ALA A 138 7.90 -3.87 22.21
C ALA A 138 7.51 -5.06 23.11
N GLU A 139 8.29 -5.33 24.14
CA GLU A 139 7.97 -6.39 25.12
C GLU A 139 6.69 -6.06 25.89
N SER A 140 6.46 -4.78 26.18
CA SER A 140 5.22 -4.26 26.78
C SER A 140 5.13 -2.75 26.59
N VAL A 141 3.91 -2.21 26.70
CA VAL A 141 3.64 -0.77 26.70
C VAL A 141 2.79 -0.39 27.90
N GLU A 142 2.87 0.85 28.36
CA GLU A 142 2.04 1.36 29.46
C GLU A 142 0.86 2.17 28.93
N ALA A 143 -0.33 1.91 29.45
CA ALA A 143 -1.53 2.68 29.12
C ALA A 143 -1.48 4.13 29.68
N PRO A 144 -2.12 5.10 28.96
CA PRO A 144 -2.98 4.91 27.82
C PRO A 144 -2.17 4.68 26.54
N VAL A 145 -2.67 3.79 25.64
CA VAL A 145 -2.17 3.59 24.30
C VAL A 145 -3.25 4.08 23.34
N ALA A 146 -2.89 4.96 22.42
CA ALA A 146 -3.80 5.43 21.40
C ALA A 146 -3.67 4.59 20.11
N ALA A 147 -4.76 4.41 19.39
CA ALA A 147 -4.70 3.82 18.05
C ALA A 147 -3.74 4.63 17.17
N GLY A 148 -2.78 3.95 16.53
CA GLY A 148 -1.72 4.58 15.77
C GLY A 148 -0.41 4.80 16.55
N ASP A 149 -0.35 4.55 17.85
CA ASP A 149 0.91 4.57 18.58
C ASP A 149 1.83 3.45 18.10
N GLN A 150 3.12 3.73 17.98
CA GLN A 150 4.09 2.76 17.49
C GLN A 150 4.38 1.68 18.54
N LEU A 151 4.16 0.43 18.15
CA LEU A 151 4.42 -0.75 18.98
C LEU A 151 5.65 -1.55 18.54
N GLY A 152 6.17 -1.25 17.35
CA GLY A 152 7.31 -1.97 16.79
C GLY A 152 7.61 -1.58 15.36
N THR A 153 8.40 -2.42 14.69
CA THR A 153 8.80 -2.26 13.29
C THR A 153 8.77 -3.58 12.53
N LEU A 154 8.37 -3.52 11.28
CA LEU A 154 8.52 -4.57 10.28
C LEU A 154 9.61 -4.13 9.31
N GLN A 155 10.73 -4.82 9.29
CA GLN A 155 11.82 -4.56 8.36
C GLN A 155 11.82 -5.61 7.24
N LEU A 156 11.97 -5.15 6.00
CA LEU A 156 12.10 -5.98 4.81
C LEU A 156 13.55 -5.94 4.34
N PHE A 157 14.11 -7.11 4.07
CA PHE A 157 15.46 -7.27 3.54
C PHE A 157 15.45 -8.03 2.23
N SER A 158 16.36 -7.66 1.32
CA SER A 158 16.72 -8.47 0.16
C SER A 158 18.17 -8.97 0.39
N GLY A 159 18.30 -10.23 0.80
CA GLY A 159 19.54 -10.74 1.37
C GLY A 159 19.92 -9.99 2.65
N GLU A 160 21.08 -9.33 2.68
CA GLU A 160 21.54 -8.51 3.81
C GLU A 160 21.17 -7.01 3.67
N THR A 161 20.60 -6.60 2.53
CA THR A 161 20.30 -5.20 2.25
C THR A 161 18.91 -4.84 2.76
N PRO A 162 18.78 -3.83 3.67
CA PRO A 162 17.47 -3.34 4.07
C PRO A 162 16.80 -2.61 2.90
N VAL A 163 15.56 -3.00 2.61
CA VAL A 163 14.77 -2.46 1.49
C VAL A 163 13.71 -1.48 1.99
N ALA A 164 13.08 -1.81 3.10
CA ALA A 164 12.05 -0.96 3.71
C ALA A 164 11.91 -1.23 5.20
N GLU A 165 11.44 -0.21 5.91
CA GLU A 165 11.05 -0.30 7.32
C GLU A 165 9.66 0.31 7.47
N LEU A 166 8.75 -0.44 8.07
CA LEU A 166 7.36 -0.07 8.26
C LEU A 166 7.02 -0.06 9.75
N PRO A 167 6.34 0.96 10.25
CA PRO A 167 5.91 0.98 11.64
C PRO A 167 4.79 -0.03 11.89
N LEU A 168 4.86 -0.73 13.00
CA LEU A 168 3.77 -1.52 13.55
C LEU A 168 3.07 -0.67 14.60
N LEU A 169 1.79 -0.40 14.39
CA LEU A 169 1.00 0.57 15.15
C LEU A 169 -0.07 -0.14 15.97
N ALA A 170 -0.51 0.48 17.05
CA ALA A 170 -1.65 0.04 17.82
C ALA A 170 -2.93 0.08 16.97
N GLY A 171 -3.65 -1.03 16.85
CA GLY A 171 -4.87 -1.13 16.06
C GLY A 171 -6.10 -0.55 16.77
N GLU A 172 -6.02 -0.29 18.06
CA GLU A 172 -7.12 0.19 18.89
C GLU A 172 -6.62 1.01 20.09
N ASP A 173 -7.52 1.81 20.66
CA ASP A 173 -7.23 2.55 21.89
C ASP A 173 -7.30 1.62 23.11
N VAL A 174 -6.32 1.72 24.00
CA VAL A 174 -6.34 1.06 25.31
C VAL A 174 -6.26 2.10 26.42
N PRO A 175 -7.39 2.54 26.96
CA PRO A 175 -7.42 3.50 28.07
C PRO A 175 -6.72 2.96 29.33
N ARG A 176 -6.22 3.88 30.16
CA ARG A 176 -5.68 3.51 31.46
C ARG A 176 -6.78 3.04 32.40
N ILE A 177 -6.52 1.96 33.12
CA ILE A 177 -7.45 1.41 34.11
C ILE A 177 -7.62 2.38 35.27
N THR A 178 -8.85 2.59 35.73
CA THR A 178 -9.14 3.38 36.93
C THR A 178 -8.82 2.62 38.22
N TYR A 179 -8.55 3.34 39.32
CA TYR A 179 -8.33 2.71 40.63
C TYR A 179 -9.49 1.80 41.04
N ARG A 180 -10.71 2.17 40.69
CA ARG A 180 -11.92 1.39 41.01
C ARG A 180 -11.97 0.05 40.27
N GLU A 181 -11.62 0.07 39.00
CA GLU A 181 -11.52 -1.14 38.17
C GLU A 181 -10.37 -2.03 38.60
N MET A 182 -9.21 -1.45 38.89
CA MET A 182 -8.04 -2.17 39.39
C MET A 182 -8.36 -2.89 40.69
N PHE A 183 -8.99 -2.22 41.66
CA PHE A 183 -9.39 -2.81 42.95
C PHE A 183 -10.41 -3.94 42.72
N SER A 184 -11.38 -3.75 41.82
CA SER A 184 -12.36 -4.79 41.45
C SER A 184 -11.69 -6.02 40.85
N ARG A 185 -10.66 -5.86 39.97
CA ARG A 185 -9.88 -6.97 39.41
C ARG A 185 -9.13 -7.74 40.51
N VAL A 186 -8.44 -7.05 41.39
CA VAL A 186 -7.68 -7.65 42.49
C VAL A 186 -8.62 -8.47 43.40
N LEU A 187 -9.76 -7.91 43.77
CA LEU A 187 -10.75 -8.63 44.58
C LEU A 187 -11.26 -9.88 43.87
N ARG A 188 -11.63 -9.80 42.59
CA ARG A 188 -12.07 -10.96 41.80
C ARG A 188 -11.00 -12.06 41.80
N THR A 189 -9.76 -11.71 41.51
CA THR A 189 -8.66 -12.69 41.47
C THR A 189 -8.46 -13.34 42.85
N ALA A 190 -8.48 -12.58 43.92
CA ALA A 190 -8.35 -13.10 45.29
C ALA A 190 -9.47 -14.05 45.65
N PHE A 191 -10.73 -13.75 45.32
CA PHE A 191 -11.87 -14.60 45.59
C PHE A 191 -11.90 -15.85 44.71
N LEU A 192 -11.47 -15.78 43.43
CA LEU A 192 -11.39 -16.93 42.55
C LEU A 192 -10.25 -17.88 42.93
N CYS A 193 -9.11 -17.37 43.40
CA CYS A 193 -8.02 -18.21 43.90
C CYS A 193 -8.35 -18.85 45.26
N ALA A 194 -9.22 -18.26 46.11
CA ALA A 194 -9.63 -18.79 47.38
C ALA A 194 -10.65 -19.96 47.27
N GLY A 195 -11.24 -20.16 46.06
CA GLY A 195 -12.26 -21.18 45.78
C GLY A 195 -11.77 -22.48 45.14
N ALA A 196 -10.46 -22.67 44.92
CA ALA A 196 -9.94 -23.93 44.41
C ALA A 196 -9.88 -24.98 45.55
N PRO A 197 -10.68 -26.08 45.51
CA PRO A 197 -10.57 -27.14 46.51
C PRO A 197 -9.21 -27.83 46.31
N SER A 198 -8.42 -27.93 47.37
CA SER A 198 -7.27 -28.82 47.47
C SER A 198 -7.72 -30.26 47.20
N GLN A 199 -7.42 -30.77 46.03
CA GLN A 199 -7.53 -32.21 45.80
C GLN A 199 -6.37 -32.88 46.52
N GLN A 200 -6.73 -33.63 47.55
CA GLN A 200 -5.87 -34.63 48.21
C GLN A 200 -5.88 -35.90 47.35
#